data_21b55cfd50ea2b058a9711c38b4a3fb5
#
_entry.id   21b55cfd50ea2b058a9711c38b4a3fb5
#
_cell.length_a   1.000
_cell.length_b   1.000
_cell.length_c   1.000
_cell.angle_alpha   90.00
_cell.angle_beta   90.00
_cell.angle_gamma   90.00
#
_symmetry.space_group_name_H-M   'P 1'
#
loop_
_entity.id
_entity.type
_entity.pdbx_description
1 polymer ?
#
loop_
_entity_poly.entity_id
_entity_poly.type
_entity_poly.pdbx_seq_one_letter_code
_entity_poly.pdbx_strand_id
1 'polypeptide(L)'
;MIKKGIILADLQFPQHNPKLLSLIEKKLISERWDYLIYLGDFLDMDAISHHAFEAGDVRSLEGKRLKNDYEAASKILRRHRKAVGKKCEIVFFLGNHEEWAEKFLDKYPQLEGFLEVENNLPLAELNIEVVKPRHFKKIGKIYFVHGDFQQGYVSQHHAKRMVETFNRNVVYGHHHTYQGFTKISPAGIDETHSAHCIPCVADTAPSWAKDRPNSWLCGFGVFYVSIAEFTIIPIIAAKNSFVDEKGRLFK
;
A
#
# COMPACT_ATOMS: atom_id res chain seq x y z
N MET A 1 25.21 -1.21 -8.38
CA MET A 1 25.01 -1.01 -6.92
C MET A 1 23.64 -1.54 -6.54
N ILE A 2 23.53 -2.25 -5.42
CA ILE A 2 22.25 -2.75 -4.89
C ILE A 2 21.60 -1.63 -4.08
N LYS A 3 20.33 -1.34 -4.36
CA LYS A 3 19.49 -0.41 -3.61
C LYS A 3 18.51 -1.20 -2.75
N LYS A 4 18.14 -0.64 -1.58
CA LYS A 4 17.21 -1.24 -0.62
C LYS A 4 15.97 -0.39 -0.47
N GLY A 5 14.79 -1.02 -0.47
CA GLY A 5 13.53 -0.33 -0.23
C GLY A 5 12.61 -1.07 0.75
N ILE A 6 11.65 -0.32 1.28
CA ILE A 6 10.56 -0.82 2.10
C ILE A 6 9.22 -0.51 1.42
N ILE A 7 8.27 -1.43 1.53
CA ILE A 7 6.96 -1.36 0.89
C ILE A 7 5.90 -1.42 1.98
N LEU A 8 5.06 -0.42 2.04
CA LEU A 8 3.90 -0.34 2.93
C LEU A 8 2.65 -0.33 2.06
N ALA A 9 1.86 -1.39 2.12
CA ALA A 9 0.62 -1.52 1.37
C ALA A 9 -0.59 -1.32 2.30
N ASP A 10 -1.65 -0.74 1.78
CA ASP A 10 -2.97 -0.74 2.39
C ASP A 10 -2.93 -0.35 3.88
N LEU A 11 -2.46 0.88 4.18
CA LEU A 11 -2.50 1.42 5.54
C LEU A 11 -3.94 1.66 5.99
N GLN A 12 -4.79 2.09 5.06
CA GLN A 12 -6.20 2.42 5.28
C GLN A 12 -6.41 3.33 6.50
N PHE A 13 -5.61 4.40 6.57
CA PHE A 13 -5.72 5.35 7.67
C PHE A 13 -7.13 6.00 7.69
N PRO A 14 -7.83 6.05 8.85
CA PRO A 14 -7.36 5.79 10.20
C PRO A 14 -7.50 4.33 10.69
N GLN A 15 -7.91 3.37 9.86
CA GLN A 15 -8.11 1.96 10.21
C GLN A 15 -6.80 1.14 10.20
N HIS A 16 -5.63 1.80 10.22
CA HIS A 16 -4.34 1.13 10.29
C HIS A 16 -4.11 0.44 11.64
N ASN A 17 -3.21 -0.54 11.68
CA ASN A 17 -2.74 -1.13 12.92
C ASN A 17 -1.70 -0.20 13.59
N PRO A 18 -2.05 0.54 14.66
CA PRO A 18 -1.16 1.57 15.23
C PRO A 18 0.09 0.98 15.88
N LYS A 19 0.01 -0.25 16.43
CA LYS A 19 1.16 -0.92 17.03
C LYS A 19 2.15 -1.35 15.94
N LEU A 20 1.66 -1.98 14.88
CA LEU A 20 2.50 -2.36 13.76
C LEU A 20 3.15 -1.13 13.12
N LEU A 21 2.39 -0.07 12.89
CA LEU A 21 2.94 1.18 12.31
C LEU A 21 4.06 1.76 13.18
N SER A 22 3.87 1.78 14.51
CA SER A 22 4.93 2.22 15.44
C SER A 22 6.21 1.39 15.33
N LEU A 23 6.08 0.06 15.15
CA LEU A 23 7.25 -0.81 14.97
C LEU A 23 7.91 -0.63 13.60
N ILE A 24 7.11 -0.39 12.57
CA ILE A 24 7.64 -0.03 11.24
C ILE A 24 8.40 1.31 11.31
N GLU A 25 7.88 2.31 12.02
CA GLU A 25 8.58 3.58 12.24
C GLU A 25 9.93 3.39 12.96
N LYS A 26 10.01 2.53 13.97
CA LYS A 26 11.30 2.15 14.60
C LYS A 26 12.25 1.52 13.58
N LYS A 27 11.74 0.65 12.70
CA LYS A 27 12.54 0.04 11.64
C LYS A 27 13.01 1.07 10.61
N LEU A 28 12.16 2.01 10.20
CA LEU A 28 12.52 3.09 9.28
C LEU A 28 13.70 3.92 9.82
N ILE A 29 13.69 4.24 11.12
CA ILE A 29 14.76 5.01 11.78
C ILE A 29 16.05 4.19 11.94
N SER A 30 15.94 2.87 12.11
CA SER A 30 17.09 1.99 12.43
C SER A 30 18.03 1.71 11.26
N GLU A 31 17.65 2.11 10.05
CA GLU A 31 18.36 1.77 8.81
C GLU A 31 18.31 2.90 7.78
N ARG A 32 19.23 2.79 6.80
CA ARG A 32 19.17 3.63 5.60
C ARG A 32 18.32 2.94 4.53
N TRP A 33 17.45 3.74 3.89
CA TRP A 33 16.59 3.31 2.81
C TRP A 33 16.87 4.13 1.56
N ASP A 34 16.89 3.47 0.39
CA ASP A 34 16.93 4.12 -0.91
C ASP A 34 15.53 4.41 -1.42
N TYR A 35 14.54 3.54 -1.03
CA TYR A 35 13.14 3.67 -1.42
C TYR A 35 12.20 3.45 -0.24
N LEU A 36 11.12 4.23 -0.20
CA LEU A 36 9.91 3.97 0.59
C LEU A 36 8.72 3.99 -0.36
N ILE A 37 8.02 2.88 -0.50
CA ILE A 37 6.87 2.73 -1.40
C ILE A 37 5.59 2.60 -0.58
N TYR A 38 4.67 3.55 -0.72
CA TYR A 38 3.28 3.39 -0.30
C TYR A 38 2.52 2.83 -1.49
N LEU A 39 2.02 1.60 -1.36
CA LEU A 39 1.52 0.83 -2.50
C LEU A 39 0.01 0.96 -2.71
N GLY A 40 -0.55 2.12 -2.39
CA GLY A 40 -1.96 2.47 -2.51
C GLY A 40 -2.75 2.19 -1.24
N ASP A 41 -3.99 2.67 -1.23
CA ASP A 41 -4.93 2.58 -0.11
C ASP A 41 -4.28 3.03 1.21
N PHE A 42 -3.56 4.17 1.15
CA PHE A 42 -2.96 4.80 2.32
C PHE A 42 -4.05 5.36 3.24
N LEU A 43 -5.11 5.93 2.63
CA LEU A 43 -6.30 6.42 3.29
C LEU A 43 -7.46 5.43 3.12
N ASP A 44 -8.31 5.28 4.13
CA ASP A 44 -9.52 4.45 4.05
C ASP A 44 -10.68 5.18 3.34
N MET A 45 -10.66 6.53 3.35
CA MET A 45 -11.65 7.40 2.71
C MET A 45 -13.10 7.10 3.12
N ASP A 46 -13.28 6.53 4.30
CA ASP A 46 -14.57 6.08 4.84
C ASP A 46 -15.64 7.18 4.83
N ALA A 47 -15.25 8.45 5.08
CA ALA A 47 -16.17 9.59 5.14
C ALA A 47 -16.91 9.85 3.82
N ILE A 48 -16.37 9.36 2.70
CA ILE A 48 -16.93 9.48 1.36
C ILE A 48 -17.10 8.11 0.68
N SER A 49 -17.14 7.03 1.49
CA SER A 49 -17.29 5.67 0.98
C SER A 49 -18.57 5.51 0.16
N HIS A 50 -18.42 5.23 -1.11
CA HIS A 50 -19.53 5.01 -2.01
C HIS A 50 -20.34 3.78 -1.59
N HIS A 51 -19.72 2.78 -1.00
CA HIS A 51 -20.40 1.58 -0.48
C HIS A 51 -21.42 1.90 0.62
N ALA A 52 -21.08 2.84 1.53
CA ALA A 52 -22.02 3.28 2.56
C ALA A 52 -23.21 4.03 1.97
N PHE A 53 -23.00 4.86 0.96
CA PHE A 53 -24.06 5.60 0.28
C PHE A 53 -24.97 4.67 -0.52
N GLU A 54 -24.42 3.75 -1.28
CA GLU A 54 -25.20 2.79 -2.07
C GLU A 54 -26.00 1.79 -1.22
N ALA A 55 -25.42 1.36 -0.10
CA ALA A 55 -26.10 0.50 0.87
C ALA A 55 -27.15 1.24 1.72
N GLY A 56 -27.25 2.58 1.62
CA GLY A 56 -28.10 3.39 2.48
C GLY A 56 -27.64 3.47 3.94
N ASP A 57 -26.42 3.02 4.24
CA ASP A 57 -25.83 2.98 5.59
C ASP A 57 -25.09 4.29 5.95
N VAL A 58 -25.72 5.42 5.62
CA VAL A 58 -25.15 6.75 5.88
C VAL A 58 -24.94 7.04 7.37
N ARG A 59 -25.67 6.33 8.25
CA ARG A 59 -25.47 6.46 9.70
C ARG A 59 -24.08 6.02 10.12
N SER A 60 -23.46 5.06 9.42
CA SER A 60 -22.09 4.60 9.67
C SER A 60 -21.03 5.68 9.40
N LEU A 61 -21.40 6.74 8.67
CA LEU A 61 -20.54 7.87 8.34
C LEU A 61 -20.58 8.99 9.37
N GLU A 62 -21.52 8.92 10.35
CA GLU A 62 -21.64 9.96 11.35
C GLU A 62 -20.36 10.11 12.17
N GLY A 63 -19.93 11.35 12.37
CA GLY A 63 -18.70 11.68 13.10
C GLY A 63 -17.41 11.53 12.27
N LYS A 64 -17.44 10.88 11.13
CA LYS A 64 -16.29 10.78 10.24
C LYS A 64 -16.05 12.11 9.53
N ARG A 65 -14.80 12.53 9.47
CA ARG A 65 -14.40 13.81 8.86
C ARG A 65 -13.10 13.61 8.08
N LEU A 66 -13.19 13.63 6.78
CA LEU A 66 -12.05 13.45 5.87
C LEU A 66 -10.89 14.42 6.18
N LYS A 67 -11.22 15.66 6.57
CA LYS A 67 -10.21 16.63 7.00
C LYS A 67 -9.33 16.11 8.15
N ASN A 68 -9.93 15.45 9.15
CA ASN A 68 -9.18 14.91 10.28
C ASN A 68 -8.25 13.78 9.84
N ASP A 69 -8.72 12.96 8.88
CA ASP A 69 -7.94 11.86 8.33
C ASP A 69 -6.73 12.40 7.55
N TYR A 70 -6.93 13.42 6.72
CA TYR A 70 -5.84 14.08 6.00
C TYR A 70 -4.81 14.74 6.94
N GLU A 71 -5.27 15.43 7.98
CA GLU A 71 -4.38 16.07 8.96
C GLU A 71 -3.51 15.04 9.71
N ALA A 72 -4.11 13.94 10.10
CA ALA A 72 -3.40 12.89 10.83
C ALA A 72 -2.48 12.08 9.89
N ALA A 73 -2.92 11.75 8.69
CA ALA A 73 -2.12 11.12 7.63
C ALA A 73 -0.90 11.98 7.26
N SER A 74 -1.09 13.30 7.16
CA SER A 74 0.00 14.25 6.91
C SER A 74 1.09 14.20 7.98
N LYS A 75 0.71 14.02 9.25
CA LYS A 75 1.68 13.86 10.36
C LYS A 75 2.50 12.57 10.20
N ILE A 76 1.87 11.47 9.75
CA ILE A 76 2.57 10.20 9.46
C ILE A 76 3.58 10.41 8.33
N LEU A 77 3.17 10.99 7.21
CA LEU A 77 4.06 11.24 6.07
C LEU A 77 5.27 12.09 6.45
N ARG A 78 5.07 13.15 7.27
CA ARG A 78 6.17 14.00 7.76
C ARG A 78 7.14 13.21 8.67
N ARG A 79 6.61 12.35 9.57
CA ARG A 79 7.45 11.48 10.42
C ARG A 79 8.26 10.49 9.58
N HIS A 80 7.63 9.86 8.60
CA HIS A 80 8.30 8.90 7.72
C HIS A 80 9.37 9.57 6.86
N ARG A 81 9.09 10.75 6.27
CA ARG A 81 10.10 11.52 5.53
C ARG A 81 11.29 11.88 6.42
N LYS A 82 11.03 12.29 7.67
CA LYS A 82 12.10 12.57 8.65
C LYS A 82 12.92 11.32 8.95
N ALA A 83 12.27 10.17 9.12
CA ALA A 83 12.91 8.90 9.44
C ALA A 83 13.83 8.40 8.32
N VAL A 84 13.36 8.42 7.07
CA VAL A 84 14.15 7.92 5.93
C VAL A 84 15.12 8.95 5.35
N GLY A 85 14.96 10.25 5.68
CA GLY A 85 15.81 11.33 5.23
C GLY A 85 15.56 11.78 3.78
N LYS A 86 16.22 12.87 3.38
CA LYS A 86 15.98 13.52 2.08
C LYS A 86 16.45 12.72 0.86
N LYS A 87 17.40 11.79 1.04
CA LYS A 87 17.98 11.00 -0.06
C LYS A 87 17.12 9.79 -0.46
N CYS A 88 16.19 9.39 0.40
CA CYS A 88 15.27 8.29 0.10
C CYS A 88 14.22 8.76 -0.92
N GLU A 89 14.08 8.02 -2.01
CA GLU A 89 12.99 8.22 -2.97
C GLU A 89 11.69 7.67 -2.33
N ILE A 90 10.68 8.52 -2.18
CA ILE A 90 9.36 8.10 -1.69
C ILE A 90 8.39 8.12 -2.87
N VAL A 91 7.71 6.99 -3.07
CA VAL A 91 6.68 6.83 -4.09
C VAL A 91 5.35 6.53 -3.41
N PHE A 92 4.31 7.26 -3.80
CA PHE A 92 2.96 7.15 -3.27
C PHE A 92 2.01 6.77 -4.40
N PHE A 93 1.48 5.55 -4.34
CA PHE A 93 0.44 5.11 -5.26
C PHE A 93 -0.92 5.55 -4.73
N LEU A 94 -1.74 6.08 -5.60
CA LEU A 94 -3.17 6.25 -5.34
C LEU A 94 -3.85 4.91 -5.63
N GLY A 95 -4.46 4.32 -4.60
CA GLY A 95 -5.25 3.10 -4.71
C GLY A 95 -6.71 3.38 -5.06
N ASN A 96 -7.53 2.36 -4.98
CA ASN A 96 -8.96 2.50 -5.28
C ASN A 96 -9.72 3.29 -4.20
N HIS A 97 -9.25 3.33 -2.95
CA HIS A 97 -9.83 4.16 -1.90
C HIS A 97 -9.56 5.65 -2.17
N GLU A 98 -8.34 6.03 -2.53
CA GLU A 98 -8.05 7.41 -2.94
C GLU A 98 -8.83 7.82 -4.18
N GLU A 99 -9.11 6.90 -5.11
CA GLU A 99 -9.94 7.19 -6.30
C GLU A 99 -11.40 7.52 -5.94
N TRP A 100 -11.86 7.16 -4.74
CA TRP A 100 -13.21 7.56 -4.31
C TRP A 100 -13.38 9.08 -4.21
N ALA A 101 -12.33 9.83 -3.94
CA ALA A 101 -12.39 11.29 -3.98
C ALA A 101 -12.79 11.80 -5.36
N GLU A 102 -12.15 11.29 -6.42
CA GLU A 102 -12.47 11.66 -7.80
C GLU A 102 -13.91 11.24 -8.16
N LYS A 103 -14.30 10.01 -7.82
CA LYS A 103 -15.69 9.53 -8.06
C LYS A 103 -16.73 10.32 -7.28
N PHE A 104 -16.37 10.86 -6.12
CA PHE A 104 -17.25 11.72 -5.34
C PHE A 104 -17.37 13.10 -6.00
N LEU A 105 -16.26 13.64 -6.52
CA LEU A 105 -16.24 14.91 -7.25
C LEU A 105 -17.01 14.84 -8.58
N ASP A 106 -17.02 13.71 -9.28
CA ASP A 106 -17.87 13.49 -10.45
C ASP A 106 -19.36 13.72 -10.15
N LYS A 107 -19.77 13.42 -8.92
CA LYS A 107 -21.17 13.66 -8.46
C LYS A 107 -21.37 15.06 -7.88
N TYR A 108 -20.33 15.64 -7.30
CA TYR A 108 -20.35 16.91 -6.56
C TYR A 108 -19.22 17.84 -7.01
N PRO A 109 -19.20 18.29 -8.29
CA PRO A 109 -18.08 19.05 -8.86
C PRO A 109 -17.83 20.40 -8.16
N GLN A 110 -18.83 20.92 -7.44
CA GLN A 110 -18.67 22.14 -6.62
C GLN A 110 -17.68 21.98 -5.45
N LEU A 111 -17.22 20.75 -5.16
CA LEU A 111 -16.24 20.45 -4.13
C LEU A 111 -14.82 20.26 -4.69
N GLU A 112 -14.63 20.51 -5.98
CA GLU A 112 -13.31 20.49 -6.61
C GLU A 112 -12.34 21.45 -5.90
N GLY A 113 -11.11 21.01 -5.67
CA GLY A 113 -10.11 21.72 -4.90
C GLY A 113 -10.09 21.40 -3.39
N PHE A 114 -11.12 20.72 -2.87
CA PHE A 114 -11.23 20.42 -1.44
C PHE A 114 -10.99 18.94 -1.07
N LEU A 115 -11.24 18.01 -1.99
CA LEU A 115 -11.27 16.59 -1.67
C LEU A 115 -10.09 15.79 -2.24
N GLU A 116 -9.39 16.32 -3.21
CA GLU A 116 -8.30 15.61 -3.88
C GLU A 116 -7.16 15.31 -2.90
N VAL A 117 -6.65 14.10 -2.97
CA VAL A 117 -5.58 13.62 -2.09
C VAL A 117 -4.32 14.47 -2.23
N GLU A 118 -3.98 14.86 -3.46
CA GLU A 118 -2.79 15.64 -3.75
C GLU A 118 -2.84 17.08 -3.20
N ASN A 119 -4.05 17.64 -3.05
CA ASN A 119 -4.27 18.96 -2.47
C ASN A 119 -4.23 18.94 -0.92
N ASN A 120 -4.57 17.79 -0.32
CA ASN A 120 -4.77 17.67 1.13
C ASN A 120 -3.60 16.98 1.85
N LEU A 121 -2.76 16.23 1.14
CA LEU A 121 -1.54 15.64 1.70
C LEU A 121 -0.30 16.43 1.27
N PRO A 122 0.74 16.52 2.11
CA PRO A 122 1.95 17.30 1.82
C PRO A 122 2.90 16.59 0.85
N LEU A 123 2.36 15.98 -0.23
CA LEU A 123 3.14 15.12 -1.12
C LEU A 123 4.23 15.90 -1.85
N ALA A 124 3.88 17.03 -2.45
CA ALA A 124 4.84 17.90 -3.15
C ALA A 124 5.86 18.51 -2.17
N GLU A 125 5.41 19.01 -1.00
CA GLU A 125 6.28 19.58 0.04
C GLU A 125 7.33 18.57 0.51
N LEU A 126 6.93 17.31 0.65
CA LEU A 126 7.80 16.23 1.10
C LEU A 126 8.60 15.57 -0.04
N ASN A 127 8.53 16.10 -1.24
CA ASN A 127 9.16 15.51 -2.44
C ASN A 127 8.82 14.02 -2.58
N ILE A 128 7.51 13.72 -2.60
CA ILE A 128 6.94 12.39 -2.78
C ILE A 128 6.41 12.29 -4.21
N GLU A 129 6.88 11.29 -4.96
CA GLU A 129 6.37 11.01 -6.30
C GLU A 129 4.99 10.35 -6.20
N VAL A 130 4.01 10.86 -6.93
CA VAL A 130 2.66 10.31 -6.98
C VAL A 130 2.48 9.46 -8.23
N VAL A 131 1.97 8.25 -8.06
CA VAL A 131 1.56 7.36 -9.15
C VAL A 131 0.04 7.27 -9.17
N LYS A 132 -0.56 7.64 -10.29
CA LYS A 132 -2.01 7.66 -10.49
C LYS A 132 -2.62 6.26 -10.41
N PRO A 133 -3.93 6.14 -10.13
CA PRO A 133 -4.63 4.85 -10.09
C PRO A 133 -4.38 4.05 -11.37
N ARG A 134 -4.19 2.75 -11.25
CA ARG A 134 -3.94 1.80 -12.34
C ARG A 134 -2.67 2.05 -13.17
N HIS A 135 -1.80 2.97 -12.74
CA HIS A 135 -0.47 3.12 -13.31
C HIS A 135 0.55 2.31 -12.51
N PHE A 136 1.73 2.16 -13.07
CA PHE A 136 2.82 1.44 -12.43
C PHE A 136 4.11 2.27 -12.37
N LYS A 137 4.94 1.96 -11.40
CA LYS A 137 6.31 2.46 -11.29
C LYS A 137 7.28 1.31 -11.49
N LYS A 138 8.20 1.46 -12.43
CA LYS A 138 9.28 0.48 -12.64
C LYS A 138 10.52 0.87 -11.87
N ILE A 139 11.05 -0.06 -11.07
CA ILE A 139 12.35 0.08 -10.39
C ILE A 139 13.17 -1.18 -10.69
N GLY A 140 14.25 -1.05 -11.44
CA GLY A 140 15.00 -2.19 -11.96
C GLY A 140 14.12 -3.10 -12.82
N LYS A 141 14.02 -4.38 -12.47
CA LYS A 141 13.16 -5.37 -13.13
C LYS A 141 11.77 -5.52 -12.51
N ILE A 142 11.43 -4.72 -11.48
CA ILE A 142 10.17 -4.83 -10.74
C ILE A 142 9.20 -3.74 -11.18
N TYR A 143 7.94 -4.12 -11.38
CA TYR A 143 6.81 -3.22 -11.59
C TYR A 143 5.98 -3.17 -10.30
N PHE A 144 5.85 -2.00 -9.72
CA PHE A 144 5.00 -1.73 -8.56
C PHE A 144 3.66 -1.21 -9.06
N VAL A 145 2.58 -1.74 -8.51
CA VAL A 145 1.19 -1.33 -8.79
C VAL A 145 0.37 -1.47 -7.53
N HIS A 146 -0.78 -0.77 -7.42
CA HIS A 146 -1.66 -1.01 -6.28
C HIS A 146 -2.25 -2.43 -6.30
N GLY A 147 -2.86 -2.86 -7.39
CA GLY A 147 -3.34 -4.24 -7.54
C GLY A 147 -4.82 -4.39 -7.86
N ASP A 148 -5.58 -3.30 -7.92
CA ASP A 148 -7.02 -3.23 -8.19
C ASP A 148 -7.44 -3.51 -9.65
N PHE A 149 -6.54 -4.06 -10.46
CA PHE A 149 -6.78 -4.38 -11.87
C PHE A 149 -7.70 -5.58 -12.10
N GLN A 150 -7.91 -6.39 -11.06
CA GLN A 150 -8.68 -7.61 -11.18
C GLN A 150 -10.08 -7.40 -10.65
N GLN A 151 -11.05 -7.29 -11.56
CA GLN A 151 -12.46 -7.26 -11.20
C GLN A 151 -12.96 -8.66 -10.79
N GLY A 152 -13.89 -8.69 -9.84
CA GLY A 152 -14.55 -9.90 -9.38
C GLY A 152 -13.91 -10.52 -8.13
N TYR A 153 -14.48 -11.64 -7.70
CA TYR A 153 -14.03 -12.37 -6.52
C TYR A 153 -12.58 -12.81 -6.67
N VAL A 154 -11.73 -12.27 -5.81
CA VAL A 154 -10.30 -12.58 -5.84
C VAL A 154 -10.09 -13.95 -5.25
N SER A 155 -9.86 -14.88 -6.13
CA SER A 155 -9.63 -16.27 -5.77
C SER A 155 -8.28 -16.47 -5.08
N GLN A 156 -8.07 -17.68 -4.57
CA GLN A 156 -6.84 -18.15 -3.93
C GLN A 156 -5.57 -18.05 -4.81
N HIS A 157 -5.66 -17.53 -6.05
CA HIS A 157 -4.56 -17.52 -7.03
C HIS A 157 -4.33 -16.16 -7.69
N HIS A 158 -4.58 -15.06 -6.96
CA HIS A 158 -4.39 -13.72 -7.54
C HIS A 158 -2.95 -13.43 -7.97
N ALA A 159 -1.92 -13.94 -7.28
CA ALA A 159 -0.53 -13.76 -7.71
C ALA A 159 -0.24 -14.43 -9.06
N LYS A 160 -0.79 -15.63 -9.29
CA LYS A 160 -0.67 -16.30 -10.60
C LYS A 160 -1.33 -15.46 -11.70
N ARG A 161 -2.55 -14.97 -11.46
CA ARG A 161 -3.26 -14.10 -12.43
C ARG A 161 -2.49 -12.81 -12.69
N MET A 162 -1.87 -12.23 -11.68
CA MET A 162 -1.07 -11.01 -11.82
C MET A 162 0.12 -11.23 -12.75
N VAL A 163 0.88 -12.35 -12.59
CA VAL A 163 1.96 -12.71 -13.51
C VAL A 163 1.44 -12.90 -14.94
N GLU A 164 0.33 -13.61 -15.09
CA GLU A 164 -0.26 -13.91 -16.40
C GLU A 164 -0.74 -12.63 -17.10
N THR A 165 -1.33 -11.69 -16.36
CA THR A 165 -1.82 -10.41 -16.90
C THR A 165 -0.67 -9.50 -17.31
N PHE A 166 0.32 -9.33 -16.45
CA PHE A 166 1.41 -8.39 -16.71
C PHE A 166 2.54 -8.98 -17.54
N ASN A 167 2.76 -10.29 -17.45
CA ASN A 167 3.92 -10.98 -18.01
C ASN A 167 5.24 -10.26 -17.64
N ARG A 168 5.36 -9.85 -16.38
CA ARG A 168 6.48 -9.11 -15.78
C ARG A 168 6.61 -9.47 -14.30
N ASN A 169 7.69 -9.02 -13.66
CA ASN A 169 7.84 -9.09 -12.21
C ASN A 169 7.02 -7.98 -11.56
N VAL A 170 6.02 -8.33 -10.75
CA VAL A 170 5.05 -7.41 -10.18
C VAL A 170 5.02 -7.50 -8.67
N VAL A 171 5.01 -6.34 -8.01
CA VAL A 171 4.75 -6.21 -6.57
C VAL A 171 3.50 -5.36 -6.40
N TYR A 172 2.55 -5.84 -5.59
CA TYR A 172 1.23 -5.23 -5.45
C TYR A 172 0.64 -5.43 -4.04
N GLY A 173 -0.37 -4.63 -3.69
CA GLY A 173 -1.15 -4.67 -2.45
C GLY A 173 -2.60 -5.09 -2.69
N HIS A 174 -3.57 -4.29 -2.20
CA HIS A 174 -5.01 -4.35 -2.43
C HIS A 174 -5.73 -5.56 -1.79
N HIS A 175 -5.12 -6.73 -1.77
CA HIS A 175 -5.77 -7.97 -1.30
C HIS A 175 -5.60 -8.23 0.19
N HIS A 176 -4.85 -7.39 0.89
CA HIS A 176 -4.59 -7.48 2.33
C HIS A 176 -4.04 -8.84 2.79
N THR A 177 -3.34 -9.55 1.91
CA THR A 177 -2.77 -10.88 2.19
C THR A 177 -1.38 -10.98 1.60
N TYR A 178 -0.69 -12.06 1.90
CA TYR A 178 0.54 -12.42 1.21
C TYR A 178 0.28 -13.56 0.23
N GLN A 179 0.70 -13.38 -1.00
CA GLN A 179 0.78 -14.44 -1.98
C GLN A 179 1.95 -14.21 -2.92
N GLY A 180 2.73 -15.26 -3.17
CA GLY A 180 3.82 -15.24 -4.15
C GLY A 180 3.59 -16.31 -5.22
N PHE A 181 3.88 -15.98 -6.48
CA PHE A 181 3.85 -16.93 -7.57
C PHE A 181 4.95 -16.62 -8.57
N THR A 182 5.65 -17.68 -9.04
CA THR A 182 6.67 -17.56 -10.08
C THR A 182 6.26 -18.42 -11.27
N LYS A 183 6.14 -17.80 -12.43
CA LYS A 183 5.96 -18.48 -13.71
C LYS A 183 7.34 -18.78 -14.29
N ILE A 184 7.74 -20.04 -14.22
CA ILE A 184 9.02 -20.49 -14.78
C ILE A 184 8.85 -20.68 -16.28
N SER A 185 9.68 -20.02 -17.07
CA SER A 185 9.72 -20.20 -18.51
C SER A 185 10.65 -21.37 -18.89
N PRO A 186 10.19 -22.33 -19.72
CA PRO A 186 11.06 -23.34 -20.24
C PRO A 186 12.09 -22.79 -21.23
N ALA A 187 11.89 -21.57 -21.75
CA ALA A 187 12.83 -20.91 -22.67
C ALA A 187 14.06 -20.31 -21.96
N GLY A 188 14.00 -20.18 -20.63
CA GLY A 188 15.13 -19.70 -19.83
C GLY A 188 14.72 -18.77 -18.68
N ILE A 189 15.69 -18.48 -17.82
CA ILE A 189 15.47 -17.70 -16.60
C ILE A 189 15.07 -16.25 -16.90
N ASP A 190 15.56 -15.67 -17.99
CA ASP A 190 15.29 -14.28 -18.36
C ASP A 190 13.82 -14.02 -18.72
N GLU A 191 13.08 -15.08 -19.08
CA GLU A 191 11.65 -15.02 -19.31
C GLU A 191 10.82 -15.50 -18.11
N THR A 192 11.46 -15.76 -16.98
CA THR A 192 10.80 -16.11 -15.73
C THR A 192 10.31 -14.86 -15.02
N HIS A 193 9.04 -14.85 -14.67
CA HIS A 193 8.39 -13.70 -14.00
C HIS A 193 7.73 -14.11 -12.69
N SER A 194 7.72 -13.20 -11.73
CA SER A 194 7.09 -13.42 -10.42
C SER A 194 6.13 -12.30 -10.05
N ALA A 195 5.13 -12.63 -9.24
CA ALA A 195 4.28 -11.64 -8.59
C ALA A 195 4.26 -11.86 -7.08
N HIS A 196 4.25 -10.75 -6.34
CA HIS A 196 4.27 -10.74 -4.88
C HIS A 196 3.22 -9.76 -4.37
N CYS A 197 2.18 -10.29 -3.71
CA CYS A 197 1.25 -9.49 -2.94
C CYS A 197 1.87 -9.17 -1.58
N ILE A 198 1.87 -7.92 -1.18
CA ILE A 198 2.43 -7.49 0.10
C ILE A 198 1.30 -7.43 1.13
N PRO A 199 1.51 -7.95 2.36
CA PRO A 199 0.55 -7.82 3.45
C PRO A 199 0.21 -6.36 3.77
N CYS A 200 -0.98 -6.11 4.31
CA CYS A 200 -1.43 -4.76 4.64
C CYS A 200 -0.86 -4.25 5.98
N VAL A 201 -0.88 -2.93 6.15
CA VAL A 201 -0.62 -2.28 7.45
C VAL A 201 -1.93 -1.93 8.16
N ALA A 202 -3.07 -2.16 7.51
CA ALA A 202 -4.40 -2.00 8.10
C ALA A 202 -4.64 -2.92 9.29
N ASP A 203 -5.62 -2.56 10.14
CA ASP A 203 -6.14 -3.49 11.13
C ASP A 203 -6.89 -4.64 10.43
N THR A 204 -6.70 -5.86 10.89
CA THR A 204 -7.36 -7.05 10.33
C THR A 204 -8.81 -7.20 10.80
N ALA A 205 -9.24 -6.39 11.76
CA ALA A 205 -10.62 -6.35 12.28
C ALA A 205 -11.17 -4.91 12.27
N PRO A 206 -11.26 -4.24 11.12
CA PRO A 206 -11.79 -2.90 11.06
C PRO A 206 -13.28 -2.88 11.46
N SER A 207 -13.74 -1.78 12.05
CA SER A 207 -15.09 -1.65 12.62
C SER A 207 -16.23 -1.95 11.62
N TRP A 208 -16.00 -1.68 10.33
CA TRP A 208 -16.97 -1.96 9.27
C TRP A 208 -17.06 -3.44 8.89
N ALA A 209 -16.06 -4.26 9.22
CA ALA A 209 -16.09 -5.70 8.92
C ALA A 209 -17.10 -6.47 9.77
N LYS A 210 -17.61 -5.89 10.87
CA LYS A 210 -18.67 -6.45 11.72
C LYS A 210 -18.39 -7.92 12.10
N ASP A 211 -17.19 -8.20 12.59
CA ASP A 211 -16.71 -9.53 13.01
C ASP A 211 -16.74 -10.61 11.91
N ARG A 212 -16.81 -10.22 10.64
CA ARG A 212 -16.73 -11.18 9.54
C ARG A 212 -15.32 -11.77 9.47
N PRO A 213 -15.18 -13.10 9.43
CA PRO A 213 -13.89 -13.71 9.18
C PRO A 213 -13.32 -13.25 7.84
N ASN A 214 -12.06 -12.88 7.86
CA ASN A 214 -11.32 -12.51 6.65
C ASN A 214 -9.96 -13.21 6.64
N SER A 215 -9.27 -13.16 5.51
CA SER A 215 -7.93 -13.72 5.32
C SER A 215 -6.85 -12.64 5.34
N TRP A 216 -7.12 -11.50 5.96
CA TRP A 216 -6.19 -10.38 6.01
C TRP A 216 -4.97 -10.70 6.87
N LEU A 217 -3.84 -10.22 6.42
CA LEU A 217 -2.55 -10.48 7.02
C LEU A 217 -1.79 -9.15 7.19
N CYS A 218 -1.46 -8.81 8.43
CA CYS A 218 -0.65 -7.65 8.73
C CYS A 218 0.82 -7.87 8.38
N GLY A 219 1.46 -6.83 7.85
CA GLY A 219 2.87 -6.87 7.52
C GLY A 219 3.30 -5.76 6.59
N PHE A 220 4.43 -5.97 5.95
CA PHE A 220 5.02 -5.07 4.97
C PHE A 220 6.02 -5.82 4.10
N GLY A 221 6.62 -5.14 3.12
CA GLY A 221 7.66 -5.74 2.29
C GLY A 221 9.01 -5.05 2.44
N VAL A 222 10.10 -5.80 2.26
CA VAL A 222 11.44 -5.26 2.02
C VAL A 222 11.92 -5.76 0.68
N PHE A 223 12.58 -4.92 -0.09
CA PHE A 223 13.16 -5.35 -1.35
C PHE A 223 14.60 -4.86 -1.53
N TYR A 224 15.34 -5.65 -2.28
CA TYR A 224 16.67 -5.30 -2.78
C TYR A 224 16.62 -5.35 -4.31
N VAL A 225 17.19 -4.36 -4.95
CA VAL A 225 17.16 -4.25 -6.41
C VAL A 225 18.46 -3.70 -6.97
N SER A 226 18.89 -4.29 -8.07
CA SER A 226 19.94 -3.78 -8.96
C SER A 226 19.39 -3.66 -10.39
N ILE A 227 20.23 -3.35 -11.35
CA ILE A 227 19.85 -3.37 -12.77
C ILE A 227 19.48 -4.80 -13.22
N ALA A 228 20.21 -5.80 -12.72
CA ALA A 228 20.11 -7.20 -13.18
C ALA A 228 19.24 -8.07 -12.25
N GLU A 229 19.26 -7.82 -10.93
CA GLU A 229 18.71 -8.73 -9.93
C GLU A 229 17.80 -8.01 -8.94
N PHE A 230 16.88 -8.77 -8.33
CA PHE A 230 16.04 -8.28 -7.26
C PHE A 230 15.66 -9.43 -6.30
N THR A 231 15.27 -9.03 -5.10
CA THR A 231 14.70 -9.93 -4.08
C THR A 231 13.57 -9.21 -3.37
N ILE A 232 12.43 -9.88 -3.18
CA ILE A 232 11.28 -9.39 -2.41
C ILE A 232 11.14 -10.26 -1.16
N ILE A 233 11.11 -9.63 0.01
CA ILE A 233 10.99 -10.30 1.30
C ILE A 233 9.74 -9.77 2.00
N PRO A 234 8.66 -10.56 2.05
CA PRO A 234 7.49 -10.19 2.86
C PRO A 234 7.83 -10.36 4.33
N ILE A 235 7.46 -9.38 5.13
CA ILE A 235 7.60 -9.42 6.59
C ILE A 235 6.20 -9.51 7.16
N ILE A 236 5.89 -10.65 7.75
CA ILE A 236 4.59 -10.92 8.34
C ILE A 236 4.64 -10.53 9.83
N ALA A 237 3.68 -9.73 10.26
CA ALA A 237 3.54 -9.35 11.66
C ALA A 237 2.56 -10.29 12.36
N ALA A 238 3.02 -10.93 13.42
CA ALA A 238 2.20 -11.78 14.27
C ALA A 238 2.00 -11.12 15.64
N LYS A 239 0.75 -10.96 16.09
CA LYS A 239 0.42 -10.37 17.40
C LYS A 239 1.15 -9.04 17.67
N ASN A 240 1.21 -8.16 16.67
CA ASN A 240 1.89 -6.87 16.76
C ASN A 240 3.41 -6.96 17.04
N SER A 241 4.07 -7.96 16.50
CA SER A 241 5.54 -8.08 16.47
C SER A 241 5.96 -8.70 15.15
N PHE A 242 7.20 -8.48 14.75
CA PHE A 242 7.76 -9.13 13.56
C PHE A 242 9.26 -9.38 13.71
N VAL A 243 9.75 -10.36 12.97
CA VAL A 243 11.17 -10.57 12.73
C VAL A 243 11.50 -10.01 11.34
N ASP A 244 12.48 -9.13 11.26
CA ASP A 244 12.86 -8.52 9.99
C ASP A 244 13.77 -9.41 9.14
N GLU A 245 14.12 -8.94 7.94
CA GLU A 245 14.99 -9.63 6.97
C GLU A 245 16.44 -9.86 7.48
N LYS A 246 16.79 -9.29 8.62
CA LYS A 246 18.09 -9.46 9.30
C LYS A 246 18.00 -10.33 10.56
N GLY A 247 16.83 -10.91 10.82
CA GLY A 247 16.59 -11.73 12.01
C GLY A 247 16.39 -10.91 13.29
N ARG A 248 16.16 -9.59 13.23
CA ARG A 248 15.92 -8.75 14.42
C ARG A 248 14.45 -8.75 14.79
N LEU A 249 14.16 -8.96 16.06
CA LEU A 249 12.81 -8.93 16.62
C LEU A 249 12.41 -7.48 16.97
N PHE A 250 11.27 -7.05 16.44
CA PHE A 250 10.56 -5.82 16.81
C PHE A 250 9.28 -6.15 17.58
N LYS A 251 9.14 -5.56 18.77
CA LYS A 251 7.99 -5.76 19.66
C LYS A 251 7.70 -4.52 20.51
#